data_ab126c0f9a0b67bf5e2facdb44c5a55d
#
_entry.id   ab126c0f9a0b67bf5e2facdb44c5a55d
#
_cell.length_a   1.000
_cell.length_b   1.000
_cell.length_c   1.000
_cell.angle_alpha   90.00
_cell.angle_beta   90.00
_cell.angle_gamma   90.00
#
_symmetry.space_group_name_H-M   'P 1'
#
loop_
_entity.id
_entity.type
_entity.pdbx_description
1 polymer ?
#
loop_
_entity_poly.entity_id
_entity_poly.type
_entity_poly.pdbx_seq_one_letter_code
_entity_poly.pdbx_strand_id
1 'polypeptide(L)'
;MLEQKKLDEFLQVINENLKELREKKKEVDQENKELYDAYMEGDVELYSSLMVSSTMQDHVNHSITANESALEKTHFGRIDYLDQEKGEQYRLYIGKHGITKNATDIVIMDWRAAAASIYYEGTTGECSYRTPQGKMIPIRLDLKRTFDIDGPVLKGFYDSDTAANDELLIKYLAKNKDVVLGEIVATIQQEQNTIIRERPNRSMIIQGVAGSGKTTVAVHRISYILYNFSDRYDPS
;
A
#
# COMPACT_ATOMS: atom_id res chain seq x y z
N MET A 1 7.90 5.41 -22.86
CA MET A 1 9.13 4.61 -22.77
C MET A 1 9.73 4.54 -21.36
N LEU A 2 9.92 5.65 -20.64
CA LEU A 2 10.56 5.62 -19.31
C LEU A 2 9.70 4.88 -18.24
N GLU A 3 8.41 5.18 -18.18
CA GLU A 3 7.51 4.57 -17.16
C GLU A 3 7.24 3.09 -17.43
N GLN A 4 7.16 2.64 -18.70
CA GLN A 4 7.08 1.21 -19.01
C GLN A 4 8.33 0.48 -18.55
N LYS A 5 9.52 1.04 -18.82
CA LYS A 5 10.78 0.44 -18.33
C LYS A 5 10.79 0.33 -16.81
N LYS A 6 10.24 1.32 -16.11
CA LYS A 6 10.14 1.28 -14.64
C LYS A 6 9.16 0.22 -14.16
N LEU A 7 8.04 0.04 -14.85
CA LEU A 7 7.12 -1.05 -14.61
C LEU A 7 7.80 -2.41 -14.79
N ASP A 8 8.58 -2.58 -15.87
CA ASP A 8 9.31 -3.82 -16.13
C ASP A 8 10.33 -4.13 -15.01
N GLU A 9 11.04 -3.10 -14.50
CA GLU A 9 11.94 -3.24 -13.35
C GLU A 9 11.19 -3.69 -12.08
N PHE A 10 10.01 -3.16 -11.80
CA PHE A 10 9.20 -3.57 -10.66
C PHE A 10 8.70 -5.00 -10.79
N LEU A 11 8.23 -5.39 -11.97
CA LEU A 11 7.80 -6.76 -12.25
C LEU A 11 8.93 -7.77 -12.09
N GLN A 12 10.16 -7.39 -12.47
CA GLN A 12 11.33 -8.22 -12.23
C GLN A 12 11.57 -8.43 -10.73
N VAL A 13 11.57 -7.36 -9.93
CA VAL A 13 11.74 -7.45 -8.47
C VAL A 13 10.64 -8.32 -7.84
N ILE A 14 9.39 -8.14 -8.24
CA ILE A 14 8.26 -8.93 -7.73
C ILE A 14 8.45 -10.43 -8.04
N ASN A 15 8.87 -10.76 -9.25
CA ASN A 15 9.10 -12.16 -9.63
C ASN A 15 10.29 -12.78 -8.89
N GLU A 16 11.37 -12.02 -8.67
CA GLU A 16 12.50 -12.45 -7.84
C GLU A 16 12.05 -12.70 -6.39
N ASN A 17 11.30 -11.77 -5.80
CA ASN A 17 10.72 -11.93 -4.46
C ASN A 17 9.83 -13.18 -4.36
N LEU A 18 8.93 -13.39 -5.33
CA LEU A 18 8.04 -14.55 -5.32
C LEU A 18 8.80 -15.88 -5.38
N LYS A 19 9.89 -15.93 -6.13
CA LYS A 19 10.75 -17.12 -6.17
C LYS A 19 11.34 -17.41 -4.79
N GLU A 20 11.98 -16.42 -4.17
CA GLU A 20 12.59 -16.54 -2.84
C GLU A 20 11.56 -16.87 -1.75
N LEU A 21 10.41 -16.18 -1.75
CA LEU A 21 9.34 -16.39 -0.79
C LEU A 21 8.73 -17.79 -0.89
N ARG A 22 8.58 -18.32 -2.10
CA ARG A 22 8.06 -19.68 -2.30
C ARG A 22 9.03 -20.77 -1.86
N GLU A 23 10.34 -20.54 -1.97
CA GLU A 23 11.36 -21.41 -1.40
C GLU A 23 11.30 -21.36 0.12
N LYS A 24 11.31 -20.15 0.70
CA LYS A 24 11.20 -19.94 2.15
C LYS A 24 9.91 -20.52 2.72
N LYS A 25 8.80 -20.43 1.99
CA LYS A 25 7.53 -21.05 2.41
C LYS A 25 7.67 -22.55 2.65
N LYS A 26 8.35 -23.26 1.75
CA LYS A 26 8.54 -24.72 1.91
C LYS A 26 9.32 -25.07 3.16
N GLU A 27 10.36 -24.28 3.47
CA GLU A 27 11.18 -24.46 4.65
C GLU A 27 10.35 -24.21 5.94
N VAL A 28 9.62 -23.08 5.97
CA VAL A 28 8.79 -22.69 7.12
C VAL A 28 7.61 -23.65 7.31
N ASP A 29 6.96 -24.09 6.23
CA ASP A 29 5.85 -25.06 6.30
C ASP A 29 6.33 -26.41 6.86
N GLN A 30 7.54 -26.84 6.47
CA GLN A 30 8.13 -28.07 6.98
C GLN A 30 8.50 -27.94 8.49
N GLU A 31 9.17 -26.86 8.86
CA GLU A 31 9.54 -26.57 10.25
C GLU A 31 8.31 -26.48 11.16
N ASN A 32 7.28 -25.76 10.71
CA ASN A 32 6.02 -25.61 11.45
C ASN A 32 5.35 -26.96 11.68
N LYS A 33 5.33 -27.81 10.66
CA LYS A 33 4.78 -29.16 10.75
C LYS A 33 5.55 -30.02 11.74
N GLU A 34 6.88 -30.02 11.70
CA GLU A 34 7.73 -30.80 12.62
C GLU A 34 7.53 -30.36 14.07
N LEU A 35 7.48 -29.05 14.32
CA LEU A 35 7.21 -28.49 15.65
C LEU A 35 5.80 -28.83 16.14
N TYR A 36 4.80 -28.77 15.25
CA TYR A 36 3.43 -29.11 15.58
C TYR A 36 3.30 -30.60 15.93
N ASP A 37 3.88 -31.50 15.14
CA ASP A 37 3.85 -32.94 15.39
C ASP A 37 4.52 -33.28 16.72
N ALA A 38 5.71 -32.73 17.02
CA ALA A 38 6.41 -32.94 18.29
C ALA A 38 5.63 -32.35 19.49
N TYR A 39 5.00 -31.18 19.33
CA TYR A 39 4.12 -30.61 20.36
C TYR A 39 2.94 -31.54 20.69
N MET A 40 2.31 -32.10 19.64
CA MET A 40 1.18 -33.05 19.78
C MET A 40 1.60 -34.39 20.39
N GLU A 41 2.87 -34.79 20.24
CA GLU A 41 3.45 -35.97 20.92
C GLU A 41 3.76 -35.74 22.41
N GLY A 42 3.59 -34.52 22.91
CA GLY A 42 3.68 -34.15 24.32
C GLY A 42 4.88 -33.30 24.72
N ASP A 43 5.66 -32.80 23.75
CA ASP A 43 6.74 -31.85 24.05
C ASP A 43 6.20 -30.42 24.17
N VAL A 44 5.65 -30.11 25.33
CA VAL A 44 5.03 -28.80 25.60
C VAL A 44 6.03 -27.64 25.64
N GLU A 45 7.34 -27.92 25.75
CA GLU A 45 8.38 -26.88 25.75
C GLU A 45 8.50 -26.21 24.35
N LEU A 46 8.07 -26.93 23.31
CA LEU A 46 8.10 -26.42 21.93
C LEU A 46 6.98 -25.41 21.61
N TYR A 47 6.02 -25.16 22.50
CA TYR A 47 4.92 -24.24 22.25
C TYR A 47 5.36 -22.85 21.77
N SER A 48 6.35 -22.27 22.43
CA SER A 48 6.87 -20.95 22.02
C SER A 48 7.53 -20.96 20.64
N SER A 49 8.27 -22.03 20.31
CA SER A 49 8.88 -22.19 18.98
C SER A 49 7.82 -22.39 17.90
N LEU A 50 6.78 -23.16 18.18
CA LEU A 50 5.64 -23.35 17.28
C LEU A 50 4.92 -22.04 17.00
N MET A 51 4.69 -21.20 18.02
CA MET A 51 4.07 -19.88 17.83
C MET A 51 4.91 -18.96 16.97
N VAL A 52 6.23 -18.94 17.15
CA VAL A 52 7.16 -18.16 16.32
C VAL A 52 7.14 -18.66 14.88
N SER A 53 7.22 -19.98 14.66
CA SER A 53 7.16 -20.57 13.32
C SER A 53 5.83 -20.30 12.63
N SER A 54 4.69 -20.39 13.34
CA SER A 54 3.37 -20.05 12.81
C SER A 54 3.28 -18.57 12.40
N THR A 55 3.80 -17.66 13.21
CA THR A 55 3.86 -16.24 12.88
C THR A 55 4.70 -15.98 11.62
N MET A 56 5.84 -16.68 11.49
CA MET A 56 6.68 -16.59 10.30
C MET A 56 5.97 -17.14 9.07
N GLN A 57 5.23 -18.25 9.20
CA GLN A 57 4.43 -18.82 8.12
C GLN A 57 3.37 -17.84 7.62
N ASP A 58 2.65 -17.17 8.53
CA ASP A 58 1.68 -16.15 8.20
C ASP A 58 2.32 -14.96 7.50
N HIS A 59 3.47 -14.51 7.99
CA HIS A 59 4.21 -13.41 7.37
C HIS A 59 4.64 -13.76 5.93
N VAL A 60 5.17 -14.96 5.70
CA VAL A 60 5.56 -15.42 4.36
C VAL A 60 4.35 -15.51 3.44
N ASN A 61 3.22 -16.07 3.92
CA ASN A 61 1.98 -16.16 3.15
C ASN A 61 1.43 -14.77 2.77
N HIS A 62 1.41 -13.82 3.69
CA HIS A 62 1.01 -12.44 3.41
C HIS A 62 1.93 -11.78 2.38
N SER A 63 3.25 -12.00 2.49
CA SER A 63 4.22 -11.45 1.53
C SER A 63 4.03 -12.04 0.12
N ILE A 64 3.74 -13.33 -0.01
CA ILE A 64 3.41 -13.97 -1.28
C ILE A 64 2.16 -13.32 -1.86
N THR A 65 1.07 -13.24 -1.09
CA THR A 65 -0.19 -12.66 -1.53
C THR A 65 -0.04 -11.20 -1.98
N ALA A 66 0.76 -10.41 -1.26
CA ALA A 66 1.05 -9.02 -1.63
C ALA A 66 1.79 -8.92 -2.97
N ASN A 67 2.82 -9.75 -3.17
CA ASN A 67 3.57 -9.77 -4.43
C ASN A 67 2.72 -10.32 -5.61
N GLU A 68 1.90 -11.35 -5.40
CA GLU A 68 0.98 -11.86 -6.42
C GLU A 68 -0.07 -10.81 -6.83
N SER A 69 -0.66 -10.11 -5.86
CA SER A 69 -1.58 -8.99 -6.14
C SER A 69 -0.89 -7.86 -6.90
N ALA A 70 0.40 -7.61 -6.63
CA ALA A 70 1.17 -6.58 -7.32
C ALA A 70 1.52 -6.96 -8.77
N LEU A 71 1.51 -8.24 -9.16
CA LEU A 71 1.65 -8.65 -10.56
C LEU A 71 0.48 -8.20 -11.44
N GLU A 72 -0.73 -8.15 -10.87
CA GLU A 72 -1.92 -7.69 -11.60
C GLU A 72 -1.88 -6.17 -11.79
N LYS A 73 -1.49 -5.45 -10.74
CA LYS A 73 -1.31 -3.99 -10.76
C LYS A 73 -0.24 -3.56 -9.77
N THR A 74 0.94 -3.24 -10.29
CA THR A 74 2.10 -2.91 -9.47
C THR A 74 1.90 -1.65 -8.66
N HIS A 75 1.48 -0.57 -9.31
CA HIS A 75 1.26 0.74 -8.70
C HIS A 75 0.18 1.50 -9.46
N PHE A 76 -0.40 2.48 -8.80
CA PHE A 76 -1.44 3.35 -9.40
C PHE A 76 -1.05 4.83 -9.34
N GLY A 77 -0.09 5.19 -8.48
CA GLY A 77 0.31 6.57 -8.28
C GLY A 77 1.83 6.74 -8.21
N ARG A 78 2.28 7.96 -8.47
CA ARG A 78 3.64 8.44 -8.22
C ARG A 78 3.57 9.87 -7.73
N ILE A 79 4.37 10.16 -6.74
CA ILE A 79 4.65 11.52 -6.26
C ILE A 79 6.14 11.79 -6.31
N ASP A 80 6.52 12.99 -6.78
CA ASP A 80 7.87 13.51 -6.65
C ASP A 80 7.78 14.75 -5.74
N TYR A 81 8.57 14.78 -4.67
CA TYR A 81 8.55 15.88 -3.72
C TYR A 81 9.93 16.16 -3.10
N LEU A 82 10.12 17.39 -2.66
CA LEU A 82 11.24 17.82 -1.85
C LEU A 82 10.85 17.82 -0.37
N ASP A 83 11.53 17.03 0.46
CA ASP A 83 11.43 17.12 1.92
C ASP A 83 12.19 18.38 2.37
N GLN A 84 11.48 19.35 2.93
CA GLN A 84 12.06 20.64 3.30
C GLN A 84 12.89 20.58 4.58
N GLU A 85 12.66 19.59 5.45
CA GLU A 85 13.48 19.41 6.65
C GLU A 85 14.84 18.80 6.30
N LYS A 86 14.87 17.85 5.36
CA LYS A 86 16.09 17.14 4.96
C LYS A 86 16.80 17.76 3.76
N GLY A 87 16.09 18.53 2.94
CA GLY A 87 16.59 19.06 1.67
C GLY A 87 16.76 17.97 0.59
N GLU A 88 16.09 16.84 0.71
CA GLU A 88 16.20 15.68 -0.17
C GLU A 88 14.98 15.55 -1.08
N GLN A 89 15.23 15.18 -2.35
CA GLN A 89 14.19 14.87 -3.30
C GLN A 89 13.81 13.39 -3.24
N TYR A 90 12.51 13.12 -3.21
CA TYR A 90 11.95 11.78 -3.20
C TYR A 90 11.06 11.57 -4.41
N ARG A 91 11.13 10.36 -4.95
CA ARG A 91 10.23 9.83 -5.96
C ARG A 91 9.64 8.53 -5.45
N LEU A 92 8.36 8.53 -5.15
CA LEU A 92 7.66 7.41 -4.55
C LEU A 92 6.58 6.89 -5.50
N TYR A 93 6.64 5.61 -5.83
CA TYR A 93 5.57 4.89 -6.50
C TYR A 93 4.66 4.27 -5.44
N ILE A 94 3.34 4.39 -5.63
CA ILE A 94 2.34 4.02 -4.63
C ILE A 94 1.48 2.90 -5.19
N GLY A 95 1.42 1.79 -4.46
CA GLY A 95 0.65 0.60 -4.81
C GLY A 95 -0.35 0.20 -3.73
N LYS A 96 -1.13 -0.82 -4.04
CA LYS A 96 -2.06 -1.45 -3.09
C LYS A 96 -1.31 -2.13 -1.94
N HIS A 97 -0.11 -2.65 -2.23
CA HIS A 97 0.79 -3.27 -1.27
C HIS A 97 2.18 -2.66 -1.40
N GLY A 98 2.91 -2.60 -0.29
CA GLY A 98 4.32 -2.24 -0.30
C GLY A 98 5.16 -3.38 -0.87
N ILE A 99 6.09 -3.07 -1.77
CA ILE A 99 7.04 -4.02 -2.34
C ILE A 99 8.45 -3.52 -2.04
N THR A 100 9.26 -4.39 -1.47
CA THR A 100 10.67 -4.15 -1.19
C THR A 100 11.54 -5.07 -2.03
N LYS A 101 12.68 -4.58 -2.46
CA LYS A 101 13.69 -5.41 -3.13
C LYS A 101 14.52 -6.22 -2.12
N ASN A 102 14.68 -5.67 -0.94
CA ASN A 102 15.35 -6.26 0.23
C ASN A 102 14.78 -5.60 1.48
N ALA A 103 15.30 -5.89 2.67
CA ALA A 103 14.74 -5.41 3.94
C ALA A 103 14.61 -3.87 4.05
N THR A 104 15.32 -3.09 3.26
CA THR A 104 15.40 -1.62 3.38
C THR A 104 15.05 -0.85 2.13
N ASP A 105 15.05 -1.48 0.96
CA ASP A 105 14.86 -0.83 -0.32
C ASP A 105 13.40 -0.96 -0.78
N ILE A 106 12.59 0.03 -0.45
CA ILE A 106 11.17 0.11 -0.83
C ILE A 106 11.10 0.56 -2.29
N VAL A 107 10.62 -0.30 -3.18
CA VAL A 107 10.43 0.01 -4.61
C VAL A 107 9.01 0.47 -4.92
N ILE A 108 8.02 -0.03 -4.19
CA ILE A 108 6.62 0.43 -4.25
C ILE A 108 6.17 0.67 -2.82
N MET A 109 5.70 1.87 -2.53
CA MET A 109 5.17 2.25 -1.22
C MET A 109 3.73 1.79 -1.09
N ASP A 110 3.39 1.24 0.07
CA ASP A 110 2.01 0.92 0.43
C ASP A 110 1.17 2.21 0.55
N TRP A 111 -0.05 2.21 0.01
CA TRP A 111 -0.95 3.36 0.08
C TRP A 111 -1.28 3.79 1.52
N ARG A 112 -1.17 2.88 2.49
CA ARG A 112 -1.41 3.15 3.92
C ARG A 112 -0.28 3.91 4.59
N ALA A 113 0.92 3.94 4.00
CA ALA A 113 2.05 4.68 4.53
C ALA A 113 1.73 6.19 4.65
N ALA A 114 2.34 6.84 5.64
CA ALA A 114 2.06 8.24 5.94
C ALA A 114 2.32 9.16 4.73
N ALA A 115 3.47 9.02 4.07
CA ALA A 115 3.81 9.82 2.91
C ALA A 115 2.89 9.59 1.71
N ALA A 116 2.23 8.42 1.61
CA ALA A 116 1.26 8.17 0.55
C ALA A 116 0.01 9.08 0.65
N SER A 117 -0.26 9.71 1.81
CA SER A 117 -1.34 10.70 1.95
C SER A 117 -1.19 11.89 1.01
N ILE A 118 0.04 12.26 0.67
CA ILE A 118 0.36 13.34 -0.26
C ILE A 118 -0.35 13.13 -1.62
N TYR A 119 -0.42 11.89 -2.08
CA TYR A 119 -1.10 11.55 -3.33
C TYR A 119 -2.58 11.92 -3.32
N TYR A 120 -3.25 11.76 -2.18
CA TYR A 120 -4.70 12.02 -2.03
C TYR A 120 -5.00 13.48 -1.68
N GLU A 121 -4.23 14.05 -0.76
CA GLU A 121 -4.50 15.36 -0.15
C GLU A 121 -3.66 16.47 -0.75
N GLY A 122 -2.48 16.12 -1.31
CA GLY A 122 -1.51 17.09 -1.80
C GLY A 122 -1.98 17.78 -3.07
N THR A 123 -1.80 19.09 -3.10
CA THR A 123 -1.76 19.90 -4.31
C THR A 123 -0.31 20.24 -4.62
N THR A 124 0.05 20.39 -5.89
CA THR A 124 1.39 20.82 -6.28
C THR A 124 1.77 22.13 -5.60
N GLY A 125 3.03 22.23 -5.18
CA GLY A 125 3.53 23.34 -4.37
C GLY A 125 3.76 22.97 -2.90
N GLU A 126 3.73 23.97 -2.04
CA GLU A 126 3.98 23.82 -0.60
C GLU A 126 2.81 23.10 0.08
N CYS A 127 3.10 21.98 0.72
CA CYS A 127 2.12 21.23 1.50
C CYS A 127 2.82 20.46 2.64
N SER A 128 2.09 19.61 3.35
CA SER A 128 2.66 18.80 4.42
C SER A 128 1.89 17.51 4.58
N TYR A 129 2.53 16.49 5.15
CA TYR A 129 1.85 15.27 5.56
C TYR A 129 2.09 14.96 7.04
N ARG A 130 1.18 14.20 7.65
CA ARG A 130 1.26 13.82 9.05
C ARG A 130 1.81 12.41 9.22
N THR A 131 2.83 12.25 10.07
CA THR A 131 3.32 10.93 10.47
C THR A 131 2.33 10.25 11.45
N PRO A 132 2.39 8.91 11.65
CA PRO A 132 1.58 8.20 12.64
C PRO A 132 1.75 8.76 14.07
N GLN A 133 2.95 9.25 14.41
CA GLN A 133 3.28 9.87 15.70
C GLN A 133 2.71 11.29 15.83
N GLY A 134 2.12 11.82 14.74
CA GLY A 134 1.47 13.14 14.72
C GLY A 134 2.36 14.31 14.31
N LYS A 135 3.64 14.06 13.96
CA LYS A 135 4.55 15.09 13.44
C LYS A 135 4.10 15.52 12.03
N MET A 136 4.06 16.82 11.78
CA MET A 136 3.85 17.37 10.42
C MET A 136 5.20 17.52 9.74
N ILE A 137 5.30 16.99 8.52
CA ILE A 137 6.51 17.09 7.69
C ILE A 137 6.21 18.05 6.53
N PRO A 138 6.85 19.22 6.48
CA PRO A 138 6.68 20.16 5.38
C PRO A 138 7.41 19.66 4.14
N ILE A 139 6.74 19.74 3.00
CA ILE A 139 7.27 19.32 1.71
C ILE A 139 6.87 20.28 0.60
N ARG A 140 7.57 20.22 -0.52
CA ARG A 140 7.11 20.79 -1.79
C ARG A 140 6.80 19.65 -2.75
N LEU A 141 5.54 19.50 -3.13
CA LEU A 141 5.09 18.50 -4.11
C LEU A 141 5.35 19.03 -5.52
N ASP A 142 6.25 18.37 -6.24
CA ASP A 142 6.65 18.77 -7.59
C ASP A 142 5.85 18.02 -8.68
N LEU A 143 5.43 16.79 -8.42
CA LEU A 143 4.65 15.97 -9.36
C LEU A 143 3.67 15.04 -8.63
N LYS A 144 2.48 14.92 -9.17
CA LYS A 144 1.51 13.87 -8.85
C LYS A 144 1.03 13.21 -10.14
N ARG A 145 1.31 11.92 -10.29
CA ARG A 145 1.00 11.13 -11.49
C ARG A 145 0.14 9.93 -11.15
N THR A 146 -0.88 9.71 -11.95
CA THR A 146 -1.75 8.52 -11.88
C THR A 146 -1.50 7.64 -13.08
N PHE A 147 -1.48 6.31 -12.84
CA PHE A 147 -1.19 5.30 -13.87
C PHE A 147 -2.41 4.41 -14.13
N ASP A 148 -2.56 4.03 -15.39
CA ASP A 148 -3.41 2.94 -15.84
C ASP A 148 -2.53 1.77 -16.27
N ILE A 149 -2.50 0.71 -15.44
CA ILE A 149 -1.66 -0.47 -15.61
C ILE A 149 -2.56 -1.69 -15.60
N ASP A 150 -2.29 -2.63 -16.49
CA ASP A 150 -2.97 -3.91 -16.62
C ASP A 150 -1.90 -5.01 -16.78
N GLY A 151 -1.63 -5.71 -15.69
CA GLY A 151 -0.54 -6.67 -15.62
C GLY A 151 0.81 -6.03 -16.01
N PRO A 152 1.49 -6.54 -17.06
CA PRO A 152 2.77 -6.01 -17.49
C PRO A 152 2.67 -4.79 -18.43
N VAL A 153 1.47 -4.29 -18.72
CA VAL A 153 1.25 -3.27 -19.74
C VAL A 153 0.85 -1.95 -19.12
N LEU A 154 1.64 -0.91 -19.37
CA LEU A 154 1.27 0.46 -19.09
C LEU A 154 0.33 0.95 -20.20
N LYS A 155 -0.98 1.09 -19.90
CA LYS A 155 -1.98 1.62 -20.83
C LYS A 155 -1.88 3.13 -20.98
N GLY A 156 -1.51 3.82 -19.88
CA GLY A 156 -1.34 5.26 -19.89
C GLY A 156 -1.04 5.84 -18.51
N PHE A 157 -0.80 7.14 -18.49
CA PHE A 157 -0.69 7.91 -17.26
C PHE A 157 -1.10 9.36 -17.50
N TYR A 158 -1.44 10.07 -16.44
CA TYR A 158 -1.71 11.50 -16.46
C TYR A 158 -1.14 12.19 -15.22
N ASP A 159 -0.70 13.43 -15.39
CA ASP A 159 -0.18 14.27 -14.32
C ASP A 159 -1.28 15.21 -13.83
N SER A 160 -1.51 15.20 -12.50
CA SER A 160 -2.52 16.06 -11.87
C SER A 160 -1.87 17.37 -11.47
N ASP A 161 -1.87 18.34 -12.38
CA ASP A 161 -1.13 19.57 -12.15
C ASP A 161 -1.99 20.76 -11.70
N THR A 162 -3.29 20.65 -11.69
CA THR A 162 -4.21 21.69 -11.18
C THR A 162 -5.66 21.34 -11.49
N ALA A 163 -6.59 22.09 -10.90
CA ALA A 163 -8.05 22.05 -11.13
C ALA A 163 -8.51 22.12 -12.62
N ALA A 164 -7.60 22.38 -13.56
CA ALA A 164 -7.86 22.38 -14.99
C ALA A 164 -7.92 20.97 -15.62
N ASN A 165 -7.45 19.95 -14.95
CA ASN A 165 -7.37 18.58 -15.50
C ASN A 165 -8.54 17.66 -15.12
N ASP A 166 -9.53 18.15 -14.38
CA ASP A 166 -10.74 17.37 -14.07
C ASP A 166 -11.50 16.95 -15.37
N GLU A 167 -11.48 17.77 -16.41
CA GLU A 167 -12.10 17.39 -17.69
C GLU A 167 -11.35 16.27 -18.43
N LEU A 168 -10.01 16.24 -18.35
CA LEU A 168 -9.21 15.15 -18.91
C LEU A 168 -9.36 13.89 -18.10
N LEU A 169 -9.40 14.00 -16.78
CA LEU A 169 -9.69 12.90 -15.86
C LEU A 169 -11.10 12.34 -16.15
N ILE A 170 -12.12 13.19 -16.27
CA ILE A 170 -13.49 12.78 -16.60
C ILE A 170 -13.56 12.12 -17.98
N LYS A 171 -12.86 12.65 -19.00
CA LYS A 171 -12.79 12.03 -20.33
C LYS A 171 -12.06 10.68 -20.31
N TYR A 172 -10.99 10.57 -19.53
CA TYR A 172 -10.25 9.32 -19.35
C TYR A 172 -11.11 8.28 -18.63
N LEU A 173 -11.76 8.67 -17.54
CA LEU A 173 -12.69 7.85 -16.77
C LEU A 173 -13.92 7.44 -17.60
N ALA A 174 -14.45 8.33 -18.42
CA ALA A 174 -15.59 8.04 -19.30
C ALA A 174 -15.23 7.05 -20.43
N LYS A 175 -13.97 7.03 -20.87
CA LYS A 175 -13.49 6.14 -21.92
C LYS A 175 -13.19 4.72 -21.39
N ASN A 176 -12.88 4.57 -20.10
CA ASN A 176 -12.47 3.32 -19.46
C ASN A 176 -13.41 2.95 -18.29
N LYS A 177 -14.72 2.92 -18.53
CA LYS A 177 -15.76 2.67 -17.51
C LYS A 177 -15.56 1.40 -16.68
N ASP A 178 -14.91 0.38 -17.24
CA ASP A 178 -14.74 -0.92 -16.57
C ASP A 178 -13.49 -0.97 -15.69
N VAL A 179 -12.51 -0.11 -15.88
CA VAL A 179 -11.21 -0.12 -15.19
C VAL A 179 -11.26 0.65 -13.87
N VAL A 180 -12.11 1.66 -13.78
CA VAL A 180 -12.08 2.64 -12.67
C VAL A 180 -12.86 2.17 -11.44
N LEU A 181 -13.86 1.34 -11.63
CA LEU A 181 -14.77 0.91 -10.54
C LEU A 181 -14.21 -0.24 -9.69
N GLY A 182 -13.16 -0.91 -10.14
CA GLY A 182 -12.59 -2.07 -9.43
C GLY A 182 -11.56 -1.73 -8.36
N GLU A 183 -11.03 -0.50 -8.30
CA GLU A 183 -9.92 -0.22 -7.43
C GLU A 183 -10.21 0.85 -6.38
N ILE A 184 -10.21 0.35 -5.21
CA ILE A 184 -10.47 1.00 -3.93
C ILE A 184 -9.69 2.31 -3.76
N VAL A 185 -8.48 2.38 -4.27
CA VAL A 185 -7.57 3.49 -4.04
C VAL A 185 -7.81 4.66 -4.99
N ALA A 186 -8.20 4.39 -6.23
CA ALA A 186 -8.53 5.44 -7.19
C ALA A 186 -9.85 6.17 -6.85
N THR A 187 -10.69 5.55 -6.01
CA THR A 187 -12.00 6.10 -5.60
C THR A 187 -11.98 6.75 -4.21
N ILE A 188 -10.86 6.71 -3.47
CA ILE A 188 -10.76 7.42 -2.19
C ILE A 188 -10.69 8.92 -2.46
N GLN A 189 -11.81 9.59 -2.28
CA GLN A 189 -11.87 11.05 -2.30
C GLN A 189 -11.09 11.64 -1.12
N GLN A 190 -10.64 12.88 -1.25
CA GLN A 190 -9.89 13.58 -0.21
C GLN A 190 -10.56 13.51 1.18
N GLU A 191 -11.88 13.71 1.22
CA GLU A 191 -12.67 13.62 2.45
C GLU A 191 -12.62 12.22 3.09
N GLN A 192 -12.71 11.17 2.27
CA GLN A 192 -12.61 9.79 2.74
C GLN A 192 -11.22 9.48 3.28
N ASN A 193 -10.18 9.97 2.60
CA ASN A 193 -8.80 9.79 3.04
C ASN A 193 -8.54 10.45 4.41
N THR A 194 -9.08 11.64 4.65
CA THR A 194 -9.02 12.33 5.95
C THR A 194 -9.65 11.48 7.06
N ILE A 195 -10.81 10.88 6.80
CA ILE A 195 -11.49 9.99 7.76
C ILE A 195 -10.66 8.72 8.03
N ILE A 196 -10.14 8.10 6.98
CA ILE A 196 -9.33 6.88 7.09
C ILE A 196 -8.08 7.10 7.95
N ARG A 197 -7.42 8.25 7.78
CA ARG A 197 -6.14 8.58 8.44
C ARG A 197 -6.28 9.33 9.75
N GLU A 198 -7.48 9.58 10.25
CA GLU A 198 -7.69 10.20 11.57
C GLU A 198 -7.13 9.29 12.69
N ARG A 199 -6.71 9.89 13.79
CA ARG A 199 -6.09 9.17 14.92
C ARG A 199 -6.95 8.02 15.42
N PRO A 200 -6.34 6.85 15.74
CA PRO A 200 -7.10 5.66 16.10
C PRO A 200 -7.89 5.79 17.41
N ASN A 201 -7.43 6.61 18.34
CA ASN A 201 -8.07 6.84 19.64
C ASN A 201 -9.23 7.85 19.61
N ARG A 202 -9.64 8.31 18.42
CA ARG A 202 -10.75 9.23 18.25
C ARG A 202 -12.01 8.52 17.81
N SER A 203 -13.08 8.62 18.57
CA SER A 203 -14.40 8.17 18.16
C SER A 203 -14.96 9.08 17.07
N MET A 204 -15.54 8.48 16.03
CA MET A 204 -16.11 9.21 14.90
C MET A 204 -17.48 8.65 14.51
N ILE A 205 -18.35 9.55 14.06
CA ILE A 205 -19.64 9.20 13.45
C ILE A 205 -19.56 9.61 11.98
N ILE A 206 -19.71 8.63 11.08
CA ILE A 206 -19.67 8.86 9.63
C ILE A 206 -21.10 8.82 9.10
N GLN A 207 -21.56 9.95 8.55
CA GLN A 207 -22.86 10.09 7.92
C GLN A 207 -22.73 10.22 6.40
N GLY A 208 -23.72 9.77 5.68
CA GLY A 208 -23.78 9.88 4.22
C GLY A 208 -24.97 9.10 3.66
N VAL A 209 -25.35 9.40 2.42
CA VAL A 209 -26.43 8.73 1.72
C VAL A 209 -26.13 7.25 1.48
N ALA A 210 -27.14 6.46 1.16
CA ALA A 210 -26.95 5.07 0.73
C ALA A 210 -26.01 5.04 -0.48
N GLY A 211 -25.03 4.10 -0.50
CA GLY A 211 -24.05 3.98 -1.58
C GLY A 211 -22.87 4.95 -1.52
N SER A 212 -22.76 5.85 -0.52
CA SER A 212 -21.64 6.80 -0.38
C SER A 212 -20.30 6.17 0.06
N GLY A 213 -20.18 4.86 0.13
CA GLY A 213 -18.94 4.18 0.48
C GLY A 213 -18.62 4.11 1.99
N LYS A 214 -19.58 4.37 2.90
CA LYS A 214 -19.33 4.35 4.35
C LYS A 214 -18.68 3.07 4.86
N THR A 215 -19.17 1.92 4.44
CA THR A 215 -18.60 0.61 4.81
C THR A 215 -17.18 0.47 4.26
N THR A 216 -16.95 0.88 3.03
CA THR A 216 -15.63 0.88 2.40
C THR A 216 -14.65 1.72 3.19
N VAL A 217 -15.02 2.95 3.55
CA VAL A 217 -14.21 3.85 4.39
C VAL A 217 -13.89 3.22 5.74
N ALA A 218 -14.87 2.56 6.39
CA ALA A 218 -14.66 1.90 7.68
C ALA A 218 -13.64 0.74 7.56
N VAL A 219 -13.75 -0.11 6.54
CA VAL A 219 -12.82 -1.22 6.27
C VAL A 219 -11.41 -0.68 5.97
N HIS A 220 -11.30 0.38 5.17
CA HIS A 220 -10.00 1.01 4.88
C HIS A 220 -9.38 1.65 6.10
N ARG A 221 -10.20 2.25 6.99
CA ARG A 221 -9.72 2.80 8.25
C ARG A 221 -9.15 1.70 9.16
N ILE A 222 -9.83 0.56 9.27
CA ILE A 222 -9.33 -0.59 10.03
C ILE A 222 -7.98 -1.04 9.44
N SER A 223 -7.91 -1.22 8.12
CA SER A 223 -6.67 -1.59 7.44
C SER A 223 -5.53 -0.59 7.67
N TYR A 224 -5.83 0.71 7.66
CA TYR A 224 -4.86 1.77 7.96
C TYR A 224 -4.38 1.72 9.41
N ILE A 225 -5.29 1.53 10.37
CA ILE A 225 -4.95 1.43 11.80
C ILE A 225 -4.05 0.22 12.06
N LEU A 226 -4.41 -0.95 11.56
CA LEU A 226 -3.61 -2.17 11.71
C LEU A 226 -2.22 -2.04 11.07
N TYR A 227 -2.11 -1.34 9.94
CA TYR A 227 -0.82 -1.11 9.28
C TYR A 227 0.11 -0.16 10.05
N ASN A 228 -0.43 0.94 10.60
CA ASN A 228 0.39 1.99 11.21
C ASN A 228 0.55 1.89 12.74
N PHE A 229 -0.27 1.06 13.39
CA PHE A 229 -0.36 0.95 14.85
C PHE A 229 -0.48 -0.50 15.32
N SER A 230 0.12 -1.45 14.56
CA SER A 230 0.09 -2.88 14.87
C SER A 230 0.65 -3.20 16.26
N ASP A 231 1.60 -2.41 16.74
CA ASP A 231 2.17 -2.50 18.09
C ASP A 231 1.15 -2.22 19.22
N ARG A 232 0.01 -1.62 18.90
CA ARG A 232 -1.05 -1.25 19.86
C ARG A 232 -2.36 -2.01 19.66
N TYR A 233 -2.57 -2.53 18.47
CA TYR A 233 -3.81 -3.19 18.05
C TYR A 233 -3.46 -4.50 17.37
N ASP A 234 -3.18 -5.52 18.18
CA ASP A 234 -3.03 -6.88 17.69
C ASP A 234 -4.42 -7.45 17.37
N PRO A 235 -4.65 -7.98 16.15
CA PRO A 235 -5.92 -8.58 15.78
C PRO A 235 -6.12 -10.00 16.32
N SER A 236 -5.21 -10.54 17.17
CA SER A 236 -5.27 -11.88 17.76
C SER A 236 -6.45 -12.05 18.73
#